data_77b493e82637966456e2a77ab6fe61e2
#
_entry.id   77b493e82637966456e2a77ab6fe61e2
#
_cell.length_a   1.000
_cell.length_b   1.000
_cell.length_c   1.000
_cell.angle_alpha   90.00
_cell.angle_beta   90.00
_cell.angle_gamma   90.00
#
_symmetry.space_group_name_H-M   'P 1'
#
loop_
_entity.id
_entity.type
_entity.pdbx_description
1 polymer ?
#
loop_
_entity_poly.entity_id
_entity_poly.type
_entity_poly.pdbx_seq_one_letter_code
_entity_poly.pdbx_strand_id
1 'polypeptide(L)'
;MIGVCDQMKVSKDVIELAERIKKHRIDTKTIEELRIKKESLESQIKELENNIKILKLDTIEKSKLRKQIRDLEEEKRQLKLNLEKVREEHTFIVTTPKEASNTVYGEISRELLKAKQEVLICSPWITYIVDELSSFRKKQGMKKINIRIITRLIKEDIEKGITDLDKFRILKDDFGAEIRYNNDLHAKMVIIDGSVAIISSANLTKKGLSVNYEAGVCLRDKSKVNKVVQFFNDVWKESKPLTQEAIKNVLSNKQ
;
A
#
# COMPACT_ATOMS: atom_id res chain seq x y z
N MET A 1 -31.82 8.06 32.12
CA MET A 1 -30.96 9.22 31.67
C MET A 1 -29.58 8.83 31.18
N ILE A 2 -29.27 7.56 30.99
CA ILE A 2 -27.93 7.10 30.49
C ILE A 2 -27.88 7.02 28.95
N GLY A 3 -29.02 6.84 28.28
CA GLY A 3 -29.03 6.65 26.82
C GLY A 3 -28.84 7.91 25.94
N VAL A 4 -29.07 9.09 26.47
CA VAL A 4 -28.99 10.35 25.67
C VAL A 4 -27.54 10.88 25.59
N CYS A 5 -26.72 10.63 26.59
CA CYS A 5 -25.31 11.04 26.60
C CYS A 5 -24.45 10.21 25.61
N ASP A 6 -24.74 8.93 25.43
CA ASP A 6 -24.00 8.08 24.49
C ASP A 6 -24.35 8.39 23.04
N GLN A 7 -25.62 8.70 22.73
CA GLN A 7 -26.01 9.14 21.37
C GLN A 7 -25.40 10.49 20.97
N MET A 8 -25.25 11.43 21.91
CA MET A 8 -24.58 12.70 21.63
C MET A 8 -23.08 12.57 21.44
N LYS A 9 -22.44 11.60 22.11
CA LYS A 9 -21.01 11.33 21.98
C LYS A 9 -20.71 10.69 20.62
N VAL A 10 -21.48 9.68 20.23
CA VAL A 10 -21.42 9.04 18.90
C VAL A 10 -21.66 10.05 17.77
N SER A 11 -22.57 11.00 17.95
CA SER A 11 -22.83 12.08 16.98
C SER A 11 -21.63 13.03 16.82
N LYS A 12 -20.92 13.37 17.90
CA LYS A 12 -19.73 14.21 17.84
C LYS A 12 -18.57 13.52 17.13
N ASP A 13 -18.32 12.28 17.45
CA ASP A 13 -17.25 11.47 16.84
C ASP A 13 -17.50 11.27 15.34
N VAL A 14 -18.74 11.10 14.93
CA VAL A 14 -19.14 11.00 13.51
C VAL A 14 -18.94 12.32 12.78
N ILE A 15 -19.25 13.47 13.40
CA ILE A 15 -19.04 14.80 12.80
C ILE A 15 -17.53 15.08 12.65
N GLU A 16 -16.73 14.79 13.67
CA GLU A 16 -15.28 14.97 13.61
C GLU A 16 -14.64 14.05 12.56
N LEU A 17 -15.12 12.82 12.43
CA LEU A 17 -14.70 11.91 11.38
C LEU A 17 -15.08 12.43 9.98
N ALA A 18 -16.29 12.97 9.83
CA ALA A 18 -16.75 13.56 8.58
C ALA A 18 -15.93 14.81 8.18
N GLU A 19 -15.52 15.63 9.13
CA GLU A 19 -14.64 16.78 8.90
C GLU A 19 -13.22 16.34 8.51
N ARG A 20 -12.67 15.31 9.14
CA ARG A 20 -11.38 14.69 8.76
C ARG A 20 -11.45 14.11 7.35
N ILE A 21 -12.52 13.41 6.99
CA ILE A 21 -12.76 12.89 5.64
C ILE A 21 -12.83 14.03 4.61
N LYS A 22 -13.51 15.14 4.95
CA LYS A 22 -13.61 16.31 4.08
C LYS A 22 -12.25 17.00 3.87
N LYS A 23 -11.42 17.09 4.91
CA LYS A 23 -10.04 17.58 4.84
C LYS A 23 -9.18 16.67 3.94
N HIS A 24 -9.31 15.34 4.08
CA HIS A 24 -8.62 14.38 3.21
C HIS A 24 -9.00 14.52 1.73
N ARG A 25 -10.24 14.87 1.44
CA ARG A 25 -10.72 15.07 0.06
C ARG A 25 -10.09 16.28 -0.62
N ILE A 26 -9.87 17.37 0.15
CA ILE A 26 -9.17 18.58 -0.33
C ILE A 26 -7.72 18.21 -0.69
N ASP A 27 -7.07 17.44 0.16
CA ASP A 27 -5.67 17.03 -0.02
C ASP A 27 -5.46 16.11 -1.23
N THR A 28 -6.43 15.24 -1.52
CA THR A 28 -6.39 14.38 -2.72
C THR A 28 -6.45 15.20 -4.02
N LYS A 29 -7.28 16.25 -4.03
CA LYS A 29 -7.39 17.16 -5.15
C LYS A 29 -6.08 17.92 -5.38
N THR A 30 -5.46 18.38 -4.32
CA THR A 30 -4.16 19.06 -4.35
C THR A 30 -3.06 18.14 -4.90
N ILE A 31 -3.03 16.86 -4.51
CA ILE A 31 -2.07 15.87 -5.04
C ILE A 31 -2.26 15.69 -6.54
N GLU A 32 -3.49 15.59 -7.01
CA GLU A 32 -3.77 15.40 -8.42
C GLU A 32 -3.41 16.64 -9.25
N GLU A 33 -3.70 17.84 -8.75
CA GLU A 33 -3.29 19.10 -9.37
C GLU A 33 -1.76 19.21 -9.49
N LEU A 34 -1.02 18.83 -8.44
CA LEU A 34 0.45 18.81 -8.45
C LEU A 34 1.01 17.76 -9.43
N ARG A 35 0.34 16.62 -9.59
CA ARG A 35 0.72 15.59 -10.57
C ARG A 35 0.57 16.09 -11.99
N ILE A 36 -0.60 16.65 -12.32
CA ILE A 36 -0.89 17.21 -13.64
C ILE A 36 0.13 18.31 -14.00
N LYS A 37 0.40 19.19 -13.03
CA LYS A 37 1.39 20.26 -13.23
C LYS A 37 2.81 19.71 -13.46
N LYS A 38 3.21 18.67 -12.72
CA LYS A 38 4.52 18.01 -12.92
C LYS A 38 4.64 17.41 -14.33
N GLU A 39 3.62 16.69 -14.81
CA GLU A 39 3.59 16.10 -16.14
C GLU A 39 3.67 17.17 -17.25
N SER A 40 2.95 18.28 -17.06
CA SER A 40 3.01 19.43 -17.96
C SER A 40 4.43 20.02 -18.03
N LEU A 41 5.10 20.20 -16.89
CA LEU A 41 6.48 20.71 -16.85
C LEU A 41 7.49 19.75 -17.52
N GLU A 42 7.31 18.44 -17.35
CA GLU A 42 8.15 17.43 -18.01
C GLU A 42 8.02 17.50 -19.53
N SER A 43 6.80 17.71 -20.04
CA SER A 43 6.56 17.92 -21.47
C SER A 43 7.21 19.18 -21.99
N GLN A 44 7.09 20.30 -21.28
CA GLN A 44 7.70 21.58 -21.65
C GLN A 44 9.23 21.51 -21.66
N ILE A 45 9.85 20.87 -20.69
CA ILE A 45 11.31 20.66 -20.62
C ILE A 45 11.76 19.90 -21.87
N LYS A 46 11.09 18.79 -22.20
CA LYS A 46 11.43 17.96 -23.36
C LYS A 46 11.29 18.70 -24.67
N GLU A 47 10.28 19.53 -24.82
CA GLU A 47 10.06 20.36 -26.00
C GLU A 47 11.17 21.40 -26.15
N LEU A 48 11.55 22.10 -25.08
CA LEU A 48 12.64 23.08 -25.08
C LEU A 48 14.01 22.45 -25.39
N GLU A 49 14.28 21.26 -24.87
CA GLU A 49 15.50 20.48 -25.18
C GLU A 49 15.59 20.12 -26.68
N ASN A 50 14.46 19.71 -27.29
CA ASN A 50 14.39 19.41 -28.70
C ASN A 50 14.60 20.67 -29.55
N ASN A 51 14.01 21.79 -29.15
CA ASN A 51 14.19 23.09 -29.86
C ASN A 51 15.65 23.55 -29.84
N ILE A 52 16.37 23.33 -28.72
CA ILE A 52 17.84 23.61 -28.67
C ILE A 52 18.63 22.73 -29.61
N LYS A 53 18.21 21.47 -29.84
CA LYS A 53 18.89 20.55 -30.79
C LYS A 53 18.66 20.90 -32.24
N ILE A 54 17.47 21.31 -32.60
CA ILE A 54 17.02 21.50 -33.99
C ILE A 54 17.44 22.88 -34.53
N LEU A 55 17.39 23.91 -33.69
CA LEU A 55 17.66 25.28 -34.13
C LEU A 55 19.16 25.61 -34.08
N LYS A 56 19.70 26.15 -35.18
CA LYS A 56 20.99 26.87 -35.19
C LYS A 56 20.80 28.27 -34.57
N LEU A 57 20.44 28.28 -33.29
CA LEU A 57 20.19 29.49 -32.53
C LEU A 57 21.53 30.23 -32.28
N ASP A 58 21.46 31.55 -32.21
CA ASP A 58 22.59 32.33 -31.73
C ASP A 58 22.89 32.04 -30.24
N THR A 59 24.03 32.51 -29.76
CA THR A 59 24.50 32.21 -28.39
C THR A 59 23.56 32.80 -27.32
N ILE A 60 22.87 33.89 -27.64
CA ILE A 60 21.98 34.61 -26.70
C ILE A 60 20.67 33.83 -26.51
N GLU A 61 20.05 33.36 -27.59
CA GLU A 61 18.84 32.55 -27.52
C GLU A 61 19.08 31.21 -26.81
N LYS A 62 20.19 30.54 -27.12
CA LYS A 62 20.59 29.31 -26.40
C LYS A 62 20.75 29.54 -24.91
N SER A 63 21.32 30.69 -24.52
CA SER A 63 21.49 31.01 -23.09
C SER A 63 20.15 31.24 -22.37
N LYS A 64 19.17 31.90 -23.03
CA LYS A 64 17.82 32.11 -22.51
C LYS A 64 17.08 30.79 -22.32
N LEU A 65 17.11 29.90 -23.33
CA LEU A 65 16.46 28.57 -23.24
C LEU A 65 17.08 27.70 -22.16
N ARG A 66 18.40 27.71 -22.02
CA ARG A 66 19.09 26.98 -20.91
C ARG A 66 18.71 27.54 -19.55
N LYS A 67 18.48 28.85 -19.42
CA LYS A 67 17.98 29.44 -18.19
C LYS A 67 16.56 28.94 -17.90
N GLN A 68 15.65 28.95 -18.86
CA GLN A 68 14.29 28.47 -18.70
C GLN A 68 14.25 26.99 -18.30
N ILE A 69 15.08 26.15 -18.92
CA ILE A 69 15.20 24.74 -18.53
C ILE A 69 15.59 24.60 -17.05
N ARG A 70 16.62 25.31 -16.60
CA ARG A 70 17.04 25.25 -15.18
C ARG A 70 15.93 25.70 -14.23
N ASP A 71 15.20 26.76 -14.60
CA ASP A 71 14.11 27.29 -13.77
C ASP A 71 12.97 26.25 -13.67
N LEU A 72 12.62 25.59 -14.79
CA LEU A 72 11.61 24.52 -14.82
C LEU A 72 12.06 23.24 -14.09
N GLU A 73 13.34 22.88 -14.19
CA GLU A 73 13.90 21.74 -13.43
C GLU A 73 13.86 22.00 -11.92
N GLU A 74 14.15 23.24 -11.48
CA GLU A 74 14.04 23.60 -10.07
C GLU A 74 12.58 23.61 -9.61
N GLU A 75 11.63 24.14 -10.41
CA GLU A 75 10.20 24.05 -10.10
C GLU A 75 9.74 22.59 -9.98
N LYS A 76 10.15 21.74 -10.93
CA LYS A 76 9.89 20.29 -10.89
C LYS A 76 10.45 19.65 -9.61
N ARG A 77 11.66 20.03 -9.20
CA ARG A 77 12.28 19.55 -7.95
C ARG A 77 11.46 19.97 -6.72
N GLN A 78 11.03 21.22 -6.65
CA GLN A 78 10.21 21.74 -5.54
C GLN A 78 8.84 21.05 -5.49
N LEU A 79 8.20 20.84 -6.64
CA LEU A 79 6.94 20.12 -6.74
C LEU A 79 7.08 18.67 -6.25
N LYS A 80 8.20 18.01 -6.57
CA LYS A 80 8.49 16.66 -6.09
C LYS A 80 8.62 16.62 -4.57
N LEU A 81 9.35 17.58 -3.98
CA LEU A 81 9.49 17.69 -2.51
C LEU A 81 8.15 17.98 -1.83
N ASN A 82 7.33 18.86 -2.41
CA ASN A 82 6.00 19.16 -1.88
C ASN A 82 5.08 17.93 -1.97
N LEU A 83 5.13 17.20 -3.08
CA LEU A 83 4.36 15.96 -3.25
C LEU A 83 4.77 14.89 -2.23
N GLU A 84 6.07 14.78 -1.93
CA GLU A 84 6.58 13.87 -0.89
C GLU A 84 6.11 14.29 0.50
N LYS A 85 6.18 15.59 0.85
CA LYS A 85 5.66 16.13 2.12
C LYS A 85 4.16 15.86 2.28
N VAL A 86 3.36 16.16 1.27
CA VAL A 86 1.90 15.91 1.30
C VAL A 86 1.60 14.42 1.47
N ARG A 87 2.42 13.53 0.89
CA ARG A 87 2.31 12.07 1.11
C ARG A 87 2.70 11.64 2.53
N GLU A 88 3.69 12.29 3.13
CA GLU A 88 4.09 12.03 4.52
C GLU A 88 3.02 12.48 5.52
N GLU A 89 2.30 13.56 5.22
CA GLU A 89 1.19 14.04 6.04
C GLU A 89 -0.04 13.13 6.00
N HIS A 90 -0.20 12.31 4.94
CA HIS A 90 -1.33 11.39 4.77
C HIS A 90 -1.02 9.99 5.31
N THR A 91 -1.00 9.87 6.62
CA THR A 91 -0.81 8.59 7.28
C THR A 91 -2.10 7.78 7.47
N PHE A 92 -3.27 8.44 7.36
CA PHE A 92 -4.56 7.79 7.58
C PHE A 92 -5.24 7.40 6.26
N ILE A 93 -5.63 6.14 6.14
CA ILE A 93 -6.30 5.57 4.96
C ILE A 93 -7.58 4.89 5.37
N VAL A 94 -8.61 4.98 4.53
CA VAL A 94 -9.92 4.38 4.79
C VAL A 94 -10.45 3.67 3.55
N THR A 95 -11.17 2.59 3.76
CA THR A 95 -11.99 1.95 2.72
C THR A 95 -13.44 2.18 3.06
N THR A 96 -14.22 2.66 2.10
CA THR A 96 -15.67 2.76 2.21
C THR A 96 -16.31 2.10 0.98
N PRO A 97 -17.49 1.50 1.10
CA PRO A 97 -18.16 0.85 -0.03
C PRO A 97 -18.48 1.76 -1.22
N LYS A 98 -18.41 3.06 -1.03
CA LYS A 98 -18.84 4.08 -2.00
C LYS A 98 -17.70 4.90 -2.62
N GLU A 99 -16.49 4.81 -2.11
CA GLU A 99 -15.35 5.63 -2.56
C GLU A 99 -14.16 4.77 -2.98
N ALA A 100 -13.68 4.99 -4.21
CA ALA A 100 -12.56 4.25 -4.79
C ALA A 100 -11.18 4.88 -4.52
N SER A 101 -11.11 6.09 -3.94
CA SER A 101 -9.87 6.83 -3.73
C SER A 101 -9.36 6.72 -2.30
N ASN A 102 -8.04 6.61 -2.13
CA ASN A 102 -7.33 6.48 -0.84
C ASN A 102 -7.77 5.29 0.02
N THR A 103 -8.16 4.21 -0.61
CA THR A 103 -8.52 2.97 0.07
C THR A 103 -7.26 2.26 0.58
N VAL A 104 -7.44 1.41 1.60
CA VAL A 104 -6.39 0.48 2.07
C VAL A 104 -5.84 -0.32 0.89
N TYR A 105 -6.73 -0.83 0.03
CA TYR A 105 -6.37 -1.54 -1.19
C TYR A 105 -5.54 -0.68 -2.16
N GLY A 106 -6.00 0.54 -2.45
CA GLY A 106 -5.30 1.45 -3.37
C GLY A 106 -3.90 1.81 -2.89
N GLU A 107 -3.70 1.96 -1.58
CA GLU A 107 -2.39 2.23 -1.01
C GLU A 107 -1.48 1.01 -1.09
N ILE A 108 -1.98 -0.18 -0.73
CA ILE A 108 -1.24 -1.44 -0.87
C ILE A 108 -0.82 -1.66 -2.33
N SER A 109 -1.74 -1.54 -3.27
CA SER A 109 -1.48 -1.74 -4.70
C SER A 109 -0.44 -0.76 -5.24
N ARG A 110 -0.53 0.52 -4.85
CA ARG A 110 0.42 1.56 -5.25
C ARG A 110 1.83 1.29 -4.77
N GLU A 111 1.99 0.86 -3.52
CA GLU A 111 3.29 0.59 -2.95
C GLU A 111 3.87 -0.75 -3.42
N LEU A 112 3.04 -1.78 -3.61
CA LEU A 112 3.48 -3.05 -4.22
C LEU A 112 4.07 -2.85 -5.62
N LEU A 113 3.50 -1.94 -6.44
CA LEU A 113 4.04 -1.61 -7.77
C LEU A 113 5.46 -1.03 -7.72
N LYS A 114 5.89 -0.50 -6.59
CA LYS A 114 7.23 0.10 -6.39
C LYS A 114 8.22 -0.86 -5.74
N ALA A 115 7.75 -2.01 -5.25
CA ALA A 115 8.57 -3.00 -4.54
C ALA A 115 9.77 -3.44 -5.38
N LYS A 116 10.96 -3.48 -4.77
CA LYS A 116 12.23 -3.81 -5.43
C LYS A 116 12.97 -4.97 -4.78
N GLN A 117 12.81 -5.17 -3.48
CA GLN A 117 13.61 -6.09 -2.69
C GLN A 117 12.74 -7.09 -1.92
N GLU A 118 11.82 -6.61 -1.08
CA GLU A 118 11.02 -7.50 -0.25
C GLU A 118 9.60 -6.98 -0.01
N VAL A 119 8.70 -7.94 0.21
CA VAL A 119 7.33 -7.71 0.67
C VAL A 119 7.06 -8.61 1.86
N LEU A 120 6.71 -8.01 3.01
CA LEU A 120 6.34 -8.73 4.22
C LEU A 120 4.84 -8.56 4.44
N ILE A 121 4.13 -9.66 4.59
CA ILE A 121 2.67 -9.68 4.74
C ILE A 121 2.32 -10.39 6.04
N CYS A 122 1.45 -9.76 6.82
CA CYS A 122 0.90 -10.32 8.04
C CYS A 122 -0.62 -10.12 7.99
N SER A 123 -1.38 -11.21 7.86
CA SER A 123 -2.85 -11.17 7.86
C SER A 123 -3.42 -12.55 8.16
N PRO A 124 -4.46 -12.65 9.01
CA PRO A 124 -5.15 -13.91 9.27
C PRO A 124 -5.65 -14.58 7.99
N TRP A 125 -6.15 -13.81 7.04
CA TRP A 125 -6.75 -14.30 5.80
C TRP A 125 -6.19 -13.53 4.60
N ILE A 126 -5.76 -14.29 3.59
CA ILE A 126 -5.02 -13.79 2.44
C ILE A 126 -5.57 -14.46 1.18
N THR A 127 -6.51 -13.83 0.51
CA THR A 127 -7.08 -14.38 -0.73
C THR A 127 -6.95 -13.41 -1.90
N TYR A 128 -7.37 -12.16 -1.75
CA TYR A 128 -7.44 -11.19 -2.84
C TYR A 128 -6.07 -10.62 -3.23
N ILE A 129 -5.16 -10.43 -2.28
CA ILE A 129 -3.82 -9.90 -2.56
C ILE A 129 -3.02 -10.80 -3.52
N VAL A 130 -3.33 -12.10 -3.57
CA VAL A 130 -2.68 -13.06 -4.47
C VAL A 130 -3.01 -12.74 -5.93
N ASP A 131 -4.26 -12.38 -6.21
CA ASP A 131 -4.72 -12.01 -7.55
C ASP A 131 -4.03 -10.72 -8.02
N GLU A 132 -3.81 -9.77 -7.10
CA GLU A 132 -3.06 -8.55 -7.36
C GLU A 132 -1.59 -8.81 -7.65
N LEU A 133 -0.90 -9.59 -6.83
CA LEU A 133 0.49 -9.99 -7.07
C LEU A 133 0.63 -10.67 -8.44
N SER A 134 -0.31 -11.54 -8.81
CA SER A 134 -0.34 -12.20 -10.11
C SER A 134 -0.53 -11.22 -11.27
N SER A 135 -1.38 -10.22 -11.10
CA SER A 135 -1.59 -9.15 -12.07
C SER A 135 -0.34 -8.28 -12.25
N PHE A 136 0.36 -7.96 -11.16
CA PHE A 136 1.60 -7.18 -11.20
C PHE A 136 2.72 -7.93 -11.89
N ARG A 137 2.89 -9.23 -11.58
CA ARG A 137 3.90 -10.07 -12.23
C ARG A 137 3.74 -10.08 -13.75
N LYS A 138 2.52 -10.21 -14.25
CA LYS A 138 2.22 -10.19 -15.69
C LYS A 138 2.54 -8.85 -16.35
N LYS A 139 2.36 -7.74 -15.65
CA LYS A 139 2.55 -6.38 -16.20
C LYS A 139 3.99 -5.90 -16.22
N GLN A 140 4.82 -6.30 -15.26
CA GLN A 140 6.14 -5.68 -15.04
C GLN A 140 7.35 -6.60 -15.24
N GLY A 141 7.16 -7.89 -15.58
CA GLY A 141 8.29 -8.83 -15.68
C GLY A 141 9.07 -8.85 -14.37
N MET A 142 8.41 -9.12 -13.26
CA MET A 142 8.94 -8.92 -11.91
C MET A 142 10.34 -9.50 -11.72
N LYS A 143 11.28 -8.66 -11.30
CA LYS A 143 12.52 -9.10 -10.63
C LYS A 143 12.13 -9.97 -9.44
N LYS A 144 12.99 -10.94 -9.09
CA LYS A 144 12.77 -11.81 -7.93
C LYS A 144 12.71 -10.96 -6.66
N ILE A 145 11.50 -10.74 -6.14
CA ILE A 145 11.25 -10.05 -4.87
C ILE A 145 11.13 -11.11 -3.79
N ASN A 146 11.75 -10.89 -2.63
CA ASN A 146 11.59 -11.75 -1.47
C ASN A 146 10.21 -11.52 -0.82
N ILE A 147 9.38 -12.55 -0.73
CA ILE A 147 8.04 -12.46 -0.15
C ILE A 147 7.97 -13.36 1.08
N ARG A 148 7.70 -12.77 2.25
CA ARG A 148 7.48 -13.49 3.50
C ARG A 148 6.08 -13.21 4.04
N ILE A 149 5.36 -14.26 4.42
CA ILE A 149 3.96 -14.17 4.80
C ILE A 149 3.72 -14.88 6.13
N ILE A 150 3.02 -14.22 7.05
CA ILE A 150 2.47 -14.81 8.26
C ILE A 150 0.96 -14.80 8.17
N THR A 151 0.33 -15.95 8.36
CA THR A 151 -1.11 -16.11 8.30
C THR A 151 -1.62 -17.00 9.44
N ARG A 152 -2.89 -17.37 9.43
CA ARG A 152 -3.47 -18.39 10.32
C ARG A 152 -3.70 -19.68 9.55
N LEU A 153 -3.66 -20.78 10.28
CA LEU A 153 -3.98 -22.10 9.75
C LEU A 153 -4.95 -22.78 10.73
N ILE A 154 -6.24 -22.53 10.56
CA ILE A 154 -7.32 -23.02 11.41
C ILE A 154 -8.30 -23.80 10.54
N LYS A 155 -8.75 -24.95 11.03
CA LYS A 155 -9.61 -25.89 10.31
C LYS A 155 -10.93 -25.22 9.88
N GLU A 156 -11.56 -24.50 10.80
CA GLU A 156 -12.83 -23.82 10.55
C GLU A 156 -12.73 -22.73 9.48
N ASP A 157 -11.60 -22.04 9.40
CA ASP A 157 -11.34 -21.03 8.38
C ASP A 157 -11.19 -21.69 6.99
N ILE A 158 -10.61 -22.89 6.93
CA ILE A 158 -10.48 -23.68 5.69
C ILE A 158 -11.85 -24.22 5.27
N GLU A 159 -12.57 -24.85 6.18
CA GLU A 159 -13.90 -25.45 5.94
C GLU A 159 -14.94 -24.40 5.49
N LYS A 160 -14.85 -23.19 6.01
CA LYS A 160 -15.69 -22.05 5.61
C LYS A 160 -15.21 -21.35 4.33
N GLY A 161 -14.13 -21.80 3.71
CA GLY A 161 -13.55 -21.17 2.51
C GLY A 161 -12.98 -19.76 2.75
N ILE A 162 -12.72 -19.39 4.02
CA ILE A 162 -12.11 -18.12 4.38
C ILE A 162 -10.60 -18.20 4.14
N THR A 163 -9.98 -19.35 4.43
CA THR A 163 -8.60 -19.67 4.07
C THR A 163 -8.61 -20.54 2.82
N ASP A 164 -7.98 -20.04 1.76
CA ASP A 164 -7.85 -20.72 0.46
C ASP A 164 -6.45 -21.32 0.31
N LEU A 165 -6.35 -22.63 0.42
CA LEU A 165 -5.08 -23.35 0.32
C LEU A 165 -4.45 -23.30 -1.09
N ASP A 166 -5.26 -23.19 -2.14
CA ASP A 166 -4.75 -23.02 -3.51
C ASP A 166 -4.04 -21.66 -3.68
N LYS A 167 -4.51 -20.62 -3.02
CA LYS A 167 -3.82 -19.33 -3.00
C LYS A 167 -2.46 -19.42 -2.33
N PHE A 168 -2.32 -20.21 -1.26
CA PHE A 168 -1.01 -20.43 -0.63
C PHE A 168 -0.06 -21.22 -1.55
N ARG A 169 -0.59 -22.17 -2.31
CA ARG A 169 0.19 -22.89 -3.33
C ARG A 169 0.69 -21.93 -4.41
N ILE A 170 -0.15 -21.09 -4.96
CA ILE A 170 0.22 -20.06 -5.95
C ILE A 170 1.32 -19.14 -5.39
N LEU A 171 1.19 -18.67 -4.14
CA LEU A 171 2.20 -17.82 -3.51
C LEU A 171 3.56 -18.52 -3.39
N LYS A 172 3.59 -19.81 -3.07
CA LYS A 172 4.83 -20.59 -2.99
C LYS A 172 5.41 -20.88 -4.36
N ASP A 173 4.61 -21.44 -5.25
CA ASP A 173 5.09 -22.00 -6.52
C ASP A 173 5.41 -20.89 -7.53
N ASP A 174 4.55 -19.90 -7.64
CA ASP A 174 4.69 -18.83 -8.63
C ASP A 174 5.58 -17.68 -8.13
N PHE A 175 5.53 -17.36 -6.84
CA PHE A 175 6.25 -16.21 -6.29
C PHE A 175 7.45 -16.58 -5.41
N GLY A 176 7.62 -17.86 -5.08
CA GLY A 176 8.67 -18.30 -4.16
C GLY A 176 8.50 -17.76 -2.75
N ALA A 177 7.25 -17.48 -2.34
CA ALA A 177 6.97 -16.90 -1.04
C ALA A 177 7.25 -17.91 0.09
N GLU A 178 7.90 -17.44 1.14
CA GLU A 178 7.99 -18.17 2.39
C GLU A 178 6.74 -17.88 3.21
N ILE A 179 6.01 -18.95 3.59
CA ILE A 179 4.77 -18.81 4.35
C ILE A 179 4.92 -19.51 5.69
N ARG A 180 4.60 -18.79 6.77
CA ARG A 180 4.47 -19.32 8.12
C ARG A 180 3.07 -19.09 8.67
N TYR A 181 2.67 -19.81 9.69
CA TYR A 181 1.40 -19.60 10.37
C TYR A 181 1.57 -19.44 11.88
N ASN A 182 0.71 -18.60 12.43
CA ASN A 182 0.55 -18.38 13.86
C ASN A 182 -0.96 -18.19 14.12
N ASN A 183 -1.57 -19.06 14.93
CA ASN A 183 -3.02 -19.06 15.11
C ASN A 183 -3.53 -17.94 16.02
N ASP A 184 -2.63 -17.30 16.78
CA ASP A 184 -2.94 -16.10 17.58
C ASP A 184 -2.85 -14.81 16.75
N LEU A 185 -2.45 -14.91 15.48
CA LEU A 185 -2.30 -13.76 14.61
C LEU A 185 -3.64 -13.07 14.37
N HIS A 186 -3.70 -11.76 14.65
CA HIS A 186 -4.82 -10.89 14.25
C HIS A 186 -4.37 -9.58 13.60
N ALA A 187 -3.06 -9.32 13.52
CA ALA A 187 -2.52 -8.16 12.82
C ALA A 187 -2.77 -8.24 11.30
N LYS A 188 -3.01 -7.09 10.67
CA LYS A 188 -3.12 -6.93 9.23
C LYS A 188 -2.17 -5.83 8.81
N MET A 189 -1.09 -6.22 8.14
CA MET A 189 -0.06 -5.29 7.69
C MET A 189 0.65 -5.78 6.43
N VAL A 190 1.09 -4.82 5.63
CA VAL A 190 1.96 -5.03 4.47
C VAL A 190 3.14 -4.08 4.60
N ILE A 191 4.35 -4.62 4.51
CA ILE A 191 5.59 -3.85 4.57
C ILE A 191 6.32 -4.04 3.26
N ILE A 192 6.77 -2.94 2.65
CA ILE A 192 7.44 -2.94 1.35
C ILE A 192 8.83 -2.33 1.51
N ASP A 193 9.86 -3.09 1.10
CA ASP A 193 11.28 -2.70 1.06
C ASP A 193 11.80 -2.10 2.38
N GLY A 194 11.19 -2.43 3.53
CA GLY A 194 11.52 -1.84 4.83
C GLY A 194 11.39 -0.31 4.88
N SER A 195 10.70 0.29 3.92
CA SER A 195 10.55 1.74 3.77
C SER A 195 9.11 2.23 3.91
N VAL A 196 8.13 1.36 3.68
CA VAL A 196 6.71 1.65 3.85
C VAL A 196 6.07 0.53 4.64
N ALA A 197 5.22 0.87 5.60
CA ALA A 197 4.38 -0.08 6.33
C ALA A 197 2.93 0.37 6.32
N ILE A 198 2.03 -0.48 5.86
CA ILE A 198 0.59 -0.26 5.86
C ILE A 198 -0.02 -1.17 6.91
N ILE A 199 -0.66 -0.58 7.91
CA ILE A 199 -1.36 -1.29 8.98
C ILE A 199 -2.82 -0.92 8.91
N SER A 200 -3.72 -1.90 8.94
CA SER A 200 -5.15 -1.61 8.82
C SER A 200 -6.02 -2.60 9.58
N SER A 201 -7.31 -2.32 9.65
CA SER A 201 -8.32 -3.28 10.11
C SER A 201 -8.68 -4.31 9.03
N ALA A 202 -8.38 -4.00 7.75
CA ALA A 202 -8.75 -4.81 6.61
C ALA A 202 -7.95 -6.12 6.53
N ASN A 203 -8.63 -7.26 6.52
CA ASN A 203 -8.02 -8.50 6.07
C ASN A 203 -7.72 -8.42 4.56
N LEU A 204 -6.69 -9.13 4.09
CA LEU A 204 -6.29 -9.12 2.68
C LEU A 204 -7.22 -10.00 1.82
N THR A 205 -8.52 -9.85 2.02
CA THR A 205 -9.62 -10.49 1.30
C THR A 205 -10.40 -9.46 0.49
N LYS A 206 -11.18 -9.91 -0.49
CA LYS A 206 -12.02 -9.01 -1.29
C LYS A 206 -12.96 -8.15 -0.44
N LYS A 207 -13.61 -8.75 0.58
CA LYS A 207 -14.49 -8.00 1.49
C LYS A 207 -13.72 -6.94 2.28
N GLY A 208 -12.59 -7.30 2.88
CA GLY A 208 -11.78 -6.37 3.67
C GLY A 208 -11.21 -5.23 2.83
N LEU A 209 -10.74 -5.51 1.62
CA LEU A 209 -10.05 -4.50 0.80
C LEU A 209 -10.98 -3.62 -0.03
N SER A 210 -12.25 -4.06 -0.31
CA SER A 210 -13.09 -3.38 -1.31
C SER A 210 -14.55 -3.14 -0.87
N VAL A 211 -15.04 -3.80 0.19
CA VAL A 211 -16.48 -3.80 0.52
C VAL A 211 -16.77 -3.23 1.89
N ASN A 212 -15.97 -3.59 2.89
CA ASN A 212 -16.20 -3.17 4.28
C ASN A 212 -15.80 -1.71 4.51
N TYR A 213 -16.29 -1.13 5.61
CA TYR A 213 -15.69 0.06 6.19
C TYR A 213 -14.42 -0.36 6.93
N GLU A 214 -13.29 0.09 6.47
CA GLU A 214 -11.99 -0.25 7.05
C GLU A 214 -11.15 1.03 7.22
N ALA A 215 -10.28 1.01 8.21
CA ALA A 215 -9.36 2.11 8.47
C ALA A 215 -7.94 1.59 8.65
N GLY A 216 -6.97 2.42 8.35
CA GLY A 216 -5.57 2.07 8.50
C GLY A 216 -4.65 3.29 8.48
N VAL A 217 -3.37 3.01 8.60
CA VAL A 217 -2.31 4.00 8.51
C VAL A 217 -1.23 3.51 7.55
N CYS A 218 -0.72 4.42 6.75
CA CYS A 218 0.46 4.20 5.94
C CYS A 218 1.62 4.95 6.57
N LEU A 219 2.64 4.25 6.99
CA LEU A 219 3.84 4.77 7.66
C LEU A 219 5.01 4.81 6.67
N ARG A 220 5.69 5.95 6.57
CA ARG A 220 6.92 6.16 5.78
C ARG A 220 8.08 6.66 6.62
N ASP A 221 7.82 7.08 7.85
CA ASP A 221 8.87 7.40 8.82
C ASP A 221 9.69 6.15 9.14
N LYS A 222 10.99 6.22 8.89
CA LYS A 222 11.88 5.06 9.00
C LYS A 222 11.90 4.46 10.40
N SER A 223 11.81 5.28 11.44
CA SER A 223 11.84 4.80 12.83
C SER A 223 10.57 4.02 13.16
N LYS A 224 9.42 4.48 12.67
CA LYS A 224 8.13 3.80 12.84
C LYS A 224 8.07 2.52 12.00
N VAL A 225 8.49 2.58 10.73
CA VAL A 225 8.56 1.40 9.86
C VAL A 225 9.46 0.33 10.45
N ASN A 226 10.63 0.69 10.98
CA ASN A 226 11.54 -0.26 11.62
C ASN A 226 10.88 -0.98 12.81
N LYS A 227 10.04 -0.31 13.59
CA LYS A 227 9.28 -0.95 14.69
C LYS A 227 8.28 -1.98 14.14
N VAL A 228 7.63 -1.69 13.03
CA VAL A 228 6.71 -2.63 12.37
C VAL A 228 7.46 -3.82 11.79
N VAL A 229 8.62 -3.60 11.17
CA VAL A 229 9.51 -4.68 10.69
C VAL A 229 9.98 -5.54 11.84
N GLN A 230 10.37 -4.93 12.96
CA GLN A 230 10.78 -5.68 14.16
C GLN A 230 9.63 -6.55 14.68
N PHE A 231 8.43 -6.00 14.84
CA PHE A 231 7.25 -6.76 15.23
C PHE A 231 6.99 -7.95 14.27
N PHE A 232 7.04 -7.70 12.95
CA PHE A 232 6.90 -8.79 11.97
C PHE A 232 7.94 -9.89 12.20
N ASN A 233 9.21 -9.51 12.37
CA ASN A 233 10.29 -10.49 12.55
C ASN A 233 10.16 -11.26 13.87
N ASP A 234 9.67 -10.66 14.93
CA ASP A 234 9.45 -11.34 16.21
C ASP A 234 8.30 -12.34 16.07
N VAL A 235 7.16 -11.96 15.48
CA VAL A 235 6.08 -12.90 15.18
C VAL A 235 6.54 -13.99 14.20
N TRP A 236 7.41 -13.66 13.23
CA TRP A 236 7.96 -14.62 12.29
C TRP A 236 8.77 -15.73 12.97
N LYS A 237 9.58 -15.39 13.96
CA LYS A 237 10.36 -16.37 14.75
C LYS A 237 9.47 -17.34 15.51
N GLU A 238 8.37 -16.85 16.05
CA GLU A 238 7.39 -17.64 16.82
C GLU A 238 6.45 -18.45 15.91
N SER A 239 6.38 -18.12 14.61
CA SER A 239 5.48 -18.76 13.65
C SER A 239 6.06 -20.07 13.12
N LYS A 240 5.20 -21.03 12.83
CA LYS A 240 5.57 -22.34 12.29
C LYS A 240 5.54 -22.33 10.75
N PRO A 241 6.46 -23.03 10.06
CA PRO A 241 6.41 -23.15 8.60
C PRO A 241 5.09 -23.77 8.12
N LEU A 242 4.48 -23.19 7.09
CA LEU A 242 3.30 -23.75 6.44
C LEU A 242 3.72 -24.89 5.50
N THR A 243 3.69 -26.12 6.00
CA THR A 243 4.03 -27.34 5.24
C THR A 243 2.77 -28.12 4.87
N GLN A 244 2.89 -29.06 3.91
CA GLN A 244 1.80 -29.98 3.59
C GLN A 244 1.41 -30.85 4.78
N GLU A 245 2.39 -31.22 5.60
CA GLU A 245 2.16 -31.98 6.83
C GLU A 245 1.35 -31.14 7.85
N ALA A 246 1.70 -29.87 8.06
CA ALA A 246 0.95 -28.98 8.93
C ALA A 246 -0.51 -28.86 8.48
N ILE A 247 -0.76 -28.71 7.18
CA ILE A 247 -2.11 -28.66 6.60
C ILE A 247 -2.87 -29.97 6.88
N LYS A 248 -2.25 -31.12 6.59
CA LYS A 248 -2.86 -32.43 6.87
C LYS A 248 -3.21 -32.61 8.33
N ASN A 249 -2.31 -32.23 9.24
CA ASN A 249 -2.53 -32.34 10.69
C ASN A 249 -3.72 -31.48 11.13
N VAL A 250 -3.85 -30.25 10.64
CA VAL A 250 -4.98 -29.38 10.96
C VAL A 250 -6.29 -29.95 10.43
N LEU A 251 -6.32 -30.51 9.22
CA LEU A 251 -7.52 -31.09 8.64
C LEU A 251 -7.94 -32.42 9.29
N SER A 252 -6.96 -33.24 9.75
CA SER A 252 -7.22 -34.56 10.35
C SER A 252 -7.58 -34.49 11.82
N ASN A 253 -7.19 -33.43 12.54
CA ASN A 253 -7.58 -33.28 13.95
C ASN A 253 -9.10 -33.10 14.06
N LYS A 254 -9.77 -34.21 14.43
CA LYS A 254 -11.14 -34.16 14.97
C LYS A 254 -11.05 -33.50 16.36
N GLN A 255 -11.66 -32.33 16.50
CA GLN A 255 -11.98 -31.80 17.82
C GLN A 255 -12.98 -32.69 18.52
#